data_0836cb812fee25cdfe55541f7dafc59f
#
_entry.id   0836cb812fee25cdfe55541f7dafc59f
#
_cell.length_a   1.000
_cell.length_b   1.000
_cell.length_c   1.000
_cell.angle_alpha   90.00
_cell.angle_beta   90.00
_cell.angle_gamma   90.00
#
_symmetry.space_group_name_H-M   'P 1'
#
loop_
_entity.id
_entity.type
_entity.pdbx_description
1 polymer ?
#
loop_
_entity_poly.entity_id
_entity_poly.type
_entity_poly.pdbx_seq_one_letter_code
_entity_poly.pdbx_strand_id
1 'polypeptide(L)'
;MSENGRAKAIDIAVSQIEKQFGKGSIMRLGSRETVDVPAISTGSISLDAALGVGGLPRGRVAEIFGPESSGKTTLALHAIAEAQKKGGMAAFIDAEHALDAPYAKALGVDTDNLLVSQPDSGEQALEIAEVLIRSGAVDVLVVDSVAALVPRAELEGEMGEAQMGLQARLMSQAMRKLTAIVSKSKTCLIFINQIREKIGVMFGNPETTSGGRALKFYASVRLDIRRISSLKEGETVVGNRTRVKVVKNKVAAPFQSAEFDILYGKGISKEGDLIDLAVARNIVDKSGAWYSYNGERIGQGRENVRQFLIQNADVADKLEKKLREELGLIAGPGQAVAAGGSAAEKDKPDEKSVKVAARH
;
A
#
# COMPACT_ATOMS: atom_id res chain seq x y z
N MET A 1 44.59 1.88 -18.72
CA MET A 1 43.54 1.99 -19.76
C MET A 1 43.03 3.42 -19.77
N SER A 2 43.06 4.08 -20.92
CA SER A 2 42.46 5.42 -21.07
C SER A 2 40.93 5.36 -20.86
N GLU A 3 40.29 6.45 -20.44
CA GLU A 3 38.85 6.52 -20.24
C GLU A 3 38.06 6.07 -21.49
N ASN A 4 38.52 6.46 -22.68
CA ASN A 4 37.96 6.04 -23.96
C ASN A 4 38.07 4.52 -24.20
N GLY A 5 39.11 3.86 -23.69
CA GLY A 5 39.27 2.41 -23.80
C GLY A 5 38.28 1.65 -22.89
N ARG A 6 38.01 2.19 -21.70
CA ARG A 6 37.02 1.60 -20.76
C ARG A 6 35.58 1.74 -21.29
N ALA A 7 35.23 2.89 -21.86
CA ALA A 7 33.91 3.10 -22.45
C ALA A 7 33.61 2.12 -23.57
N LYS A 8 34.54 1.97 -24.54
CA LYS A 8 34.41 0.99 -25.62
C LYS A 8 34.31 -0.46 -25.15
N ALA A 9 35.08 -0.84 -24.12
CA ALA A 9 34.99 -2.19 -23.54
C ALA A 9 33.63 -2.46 -22.91
N ILE A 10 33.04 -1.45 -22.21
CA ILE A 10 31.71 -1.55 -21.64
C ILE A 10 30.65 -1.69 -22.73
N ASP A 11 30.72 -0.91 -23.81
CA ASP A 11 29.74 -0.96 -24.90
C ASP A 11 29.78 -2.32 -25.63
N ILE A 12 30.96 -2.92 -25.79
CA ILE A 12 31.11 -4.27 -26.33
C ILE A 12 30.47 -5.30 -25.39
N ALA A 13 30.72 -5.19 -24.07
CA ALA A 13 30.14 -6.10 -23.08
C ALA A 13 28.61 -5.98 -23.03
N VAL A 14 28.07 -4.76 -23.08
CA VAL A 14 26.62 -4.52 -23.15
C VAL A 14 26.02 -5.19 -24.38
N SER A 15 26.65 -4.99 -25.57
CA SER A 15 26.19 -5.61 -26.83
C SER A 15 26.21 -7.14 -26.78
N GLN A 16 27.22 -7.73 -26.13
CA GLN A 16 27.31 -9.19 -25.94
C GLN A 16 26.20 -9.70 -25.02
N ILE A 17 25.94 -9.01 -23.90
CA ILE A 17 24.88 -9.35 -22.96
C ILE A 17 23.52 -9.27 -23.65
N GLU A 18 23.25 -8.21 -24.44
CA GLU A 18 21.99 -8.07 -25.17
C GLU A 18 21.79 -9.15 -26.24
N LYS A 19 22.88 -9.57 -26.92
CA LYS A 19 22.82 -10.69 -27.88
C LYS A 19 22.52 -12.03 -27.19
N GLN A 20 23.08 -12.25 -26.01
CA GLN A 20 22.94 -13.53 -25.30
C GLN A 20 21.64 -13.62 -24.50
N PHE A 21 21.18 -12.54 -23.88
CA PHE A 21 20.05 -12.52 -22.95
C PHE A 21 18.85 -11.71 -23.43
N GLY A 22 18.93 -11.07 -24.59
CA GLY A 22 17.88 -10.26 -25.18
C GLY A 22 18.05 -8.76 -24.91
N LYS A 23 17.47 -7.93 -25.79
CA LYS A 23 17.47 -6.47 -25.65
C LYS A 23 16.86 -6.04 -24.32
N GLY A 24 17.52 -5.13 -23.60
CA GLY A 24 17.05 -4.61 -22.32
C GLY A 24 17.42 -5.47 -21.10
N SER A 25 18.22 -6.55 -21.30
CA SER A 25 18.78 -7.35 -20.20
C SER A 25 19.79 -6.57 -19.34
N ILE A 26 20.40 -5.54 -19.92
CA ILE A 26 21.25 -4.57 -19.22
C ILE A 26 20.91 -3.15 -19.73
N MET A 27 20.97 -2.16 -18.84
CA MET A 27 20.72 -0.76 -19.21
C MET A 27 21.52 0.18 -18.30
N ARG A 28 21.82 1.37 -18.79
CA ARG A 28 22.36 2.46 -17.96
C ARG A 28 21.21 3.14 -17.22
N LEU A 29 21.29 3.26 -15.89
CA LEU A 29 20.22 3.83 -15.06
C LEU A 29 19.86 5.27 -15.48
N GLY A 30 20.83 6.08 -15.87
CA GLY A 30 20.65 7.45 -16.32
C GLY A 30 20.05 7.61 -17.73
N SER A 31 19.88 6.53 -18.49
CA SER A 31 19.27 6.57 -19.85
C SER A 31 17.76 6.41 -19.83
N ARG A 32 17.13 6.17 -18.69
CA ARG A 32 15.68 6.18 -18.53
C ARG A 32 15.25 7.54 -17.98
N GLU A 33 14.35 8.18 -18.68
CA GLU A 33 13.42 9.14 -18.08
C GLU A 33 12.80 8.48 -16.84
N THR A 34 12.55 9.25 -15.79
CA THR A 34 11.98 8.77 -14.51
C THR A 34 10.90 7.73 -14.78
N VAL A 35 11.16 6.48 -14.39
CA VAL A 35 10.20 5.39 -14.62
C VAL A 35 9.01 5.65 -13.72
N ASP A 36 7.95 6.17 -14.29
CA ASP A 36 6.66 6.23 -13.63
C ASP A 36 6.28 4.81 -13.20
N VAL A 37 6.10 4.59 -11.90
CA VAL A 37 5.72 3.29 -11.36
C VAL A 37 4.20 3.23 -11.36
N PRO A 38 3.57 2.49 -12.28
CA PRO A 38 2.13 2.41 -12.31
C PRO A 38 1.63 1.83 -10.98
N ALA A 39 0.58 2.44 -10.43
CA ALA A 39 0.03 2.08 -9.13
C ALA A 39 -1.49 1.90 -9.18
N ILE A 40 -2.00 1.12 -8.24
CA ILE A 40 -3.43 0.93 -7.97
C ILE A 40 -3.76 1.76 -6.74
N SER A 41 -4.71 2.70 -6.87
CA SER A 41 -5.18 3.49 -5.73
C SER A 41 -5.68 2.59 -4.60
N THR A 42 -5.47 3.01 -3.38
CA THR A 42 -5.95 2.32 -2.17
C THR A 42 -7.38 2.68 -1.81
N GLY A 43 -7.99 3.63 -2.52
CA GLY A 43 -9.28 4.23 -2.15
C GLY A 43 -9.17 5.35 -1.11
N SER A 44 -7.98 5.56 -0.52
CA SER A 44 -7.66 6.67 0.36
C SER A 44 -6.59 7.55 -0.29
N ILE A 45 -6.92 8.83 -0.54
CA ILE A 45 -5.99 9.77 -1.17
C ILE A 45 -4.80 10.09 -0.24
N SER A 46 -5.02 10.11 1.06
CA SER A 46 -3.95 10.32 2.04
C SER A 46 -2.96 9.15 2.07
N LEU A 47 -3.44 7.91 1.91
CA LEU A 47 -2.57 6.75 1.82
C LEU A 47 -1.87 6.66 0.47
N ASP A 48 -2.56 7.00 -0.63
CA ASP A 48 -1.95 7.10 -1.97
C ASP A 48 -0.78 8.10 -1.97
N ALA A 49 -0.95 9.24 -1.29
CA ALA A 49 0.10 10.24 -1.09
C ALA A 49 1.25 9.71 -0.21
N ALA A 50 0.94 9.03 0.90
CA ALA A 50 1.94 8.44 1.79
C ALA A 50 2.77 7.35 1.11
N LEU A 51 2.21 6.66 0.11
CA LEU A 51 2.92 5.69 -0.72
C LEU A 51 3.85 6.34 -1.76
N GLY A 52 3.63 7.61 -2.10
CA GLY A 52 4.49 8.43 -2.94
C GLY A 52 4.44 8.15 -4.43
N VAL A 53 3.71 7.11 -4.85
CA VAL A 53 3.50 6.71 -6.27
C VAL A 53 2.01 6.65 -6.63
N GLY A 54 1.14 7.22 -5.78
CA GLY A 54 -0.30 7.27 -6.03
C GLY A 54 -1.06 5.98 -5.75
N GLY A 55 -0.48 5.07 -4.95
CA GLY A 55 -1.14 3.82 -4.55
C GLY A 55 -0.17 2.65 -4.40
N LEU A 56 -0.72 1.43 -4.42
CA LEU A 56 0.05 0.19 -4.36
C LEU A 56 0.75 -0.07 -5.71
N PRO A 57 2.09 -0.26 -5.73
CA PRO A 57 2.84 -0.36 -6.97
C PRO A 57 2.53 -1.65 -7.73
N ARG A 58 2.25 -1.54 -9.03
CA ARG A 58 2.08 -2.69 -9.93
C ARG A 58 3.42 -3.38 -10.18
N GLY A 59 3.36 -4.68 -10.40
CA GLY A 59 4.56 -5.50 -10.57
C GLY A 59 5.37 -5.70 -9.29
N ARG A 60 4.75 -5.51 -8.13
CA ARG A 60 5.39 -5.62 -6.82
C ARG A 60 4.53 -6.41 -5.83
N VAL A 61 5.20 -6.91 -4.81
CA VAL A 61 4.57 -7.55 -3.65
C VAL A 61 4.38 -6.49 -2.57
N ALA A 62 3.16 -6.40 -2.05
CA ALA A 62 2.78 -5.58 -0.89
C ALA A 62 2.33 -6.48 0.26
N GLU A 63 2.62 -6.10 1.50
CA GLU A 63 2.10 -6.73 2.71
C GLU A 63 1.28 -5.71 3.50
N ILE A 64 0.02 -6.06 3.81
CA ILE A 64 -0.85 -5.30 4.72
C ILE A 64 -0.97 -6.12 6.00
N PHE A 65 -0.50 -5.59 7.12
CA PHE A 65 -0.53 -6.32 8.39
C PHE A 65 -0.99 -5.42 9.53
N GLY A 66 -1.54 -6.04 10.56
CA GLY A 66 -2.06 -5.33 11.72
C GLY A 66 -2.87 -6.26 12.64
N PRO A 67 -3.35 -5.73 13.77
CA PRO A 67 -4.23 -6.44 14.67
C PRO A 67 -5.51 -6.91 13.99
N GLU A 68 -6.24 -7.78 14.63
CA GLU A 68 -7.57 -8.17 14.21
C GLU A 68 -8.52 -6.96 14.16
N SER A 69 -9.48 -6.97 13.24
CA SER A 69 -10.46 -5.89 13.05
C SER A 69 -9.86 -4.49 12.80
N SER A 70 -8.62 -4.41 12.31
CA SER A 70 -7.95 -3.14 11.99
C SER A 70 -8.30 -2.58 10.61
N GLY A 71 -9.00 -3.35 9.75
CA GLY A 71 -9.38 -2.94 8.40
C GLY A 71 -8.47 -3.44 7.27
N LYS A 72 -7.68 -4.51 7.50
CA LYS A 72 -6.77 -5.09 6.50
C LYS A 72 -7.50 -5.52 5.23
N THR A 73 -8.51 -6.39 5.38
CA THR A 73 -9.34 -6.90 4.28
C THR A 73 -10.12 -5.77 3.61
N THR A 74 -10.65 -4.82 4.39
CA THR A 74 -11.33 -3.62 3.87
C THR A 74 -10.40 -2.83 2.92
N LEU A 75 -9.16 -2.56 3.33
CA LEU A 75 -8.19 -1.84 2.50
C LEU A 75 -7.84 -2.62 1.22
N ALA A 76 -7.68 -3.94 1.30
CA ALA A 76 -7.41 -4.78 0.15
C ALA A 76 -8.61 -4.81 -0.83
N LEU A 77 -9.84 -4.90 -0.32
CA LEU A 77 -11.05 -4.84 -1.15
C LEU A 77 -11.23 -3.49 -1.84
N HIS A 78 -10.90 -2.38 -1.18
CA HIS A 78 -10.88 -1.07 -1.83
C HIS A 78 -9.85 -1.02 -2.97
N ALA A 79 -8.65 -1.59 -2.79
CA ALA A 79 -7.67 -1.67 -3.87
C ALA A 79 -8.19 -2.50 -5.06
N ILE A 80 -8.91 -3.59 -4.81
CA ILE A 80 -9.61 -4.38 -5.84
C ILE A 80 -10.63 -3.50 -6.57
N ALA A 81 -11.53 -2.82 -5.82
CA ALA A 81 -12.55 -1.96 -6.41
C ALA A 81 -11.94 -0.85 -7.28
N GLU A 82 -10.85 -0.21 -6.82
CA GLU A 82 -10.16 0.82 -7.59
C GLU A 82 -9.46 0.28 -8.85
N ALA A 83 -8.96 -0.97 -8.81
CA ALA A 83 -8.43 -1.64 -10.00
C ALA A 83 -9.54 -1.94 -11.02
N GLN A 84 -10.67 -2.50 -10.57
CA GLN A 84 -11.82 -2.84 -11.41
C GLN A 84 -12.47 -1.60 -12.05
N LYS A 85 -12.58 -0.47 -11.32
CA LYS A 85 -13.05 0.82 -11.88
C LYS A 85 -12.23 1.31 -13.06
N LYS A 86 -10.96 0.91 -13.15
CA LYS A 86 -10.07 1.21 -14.29
C LYS A 86 -10.07 0.10 -15.36
N GLY A 87 -11.02 -0.84 -15.29
CA GLY A 87 -11.12 -1.98 -16.21
C GLY A 87 -10.12 -3.10 -15.93
N GLY A 88 -9.47 -3.11 -14.77
CA GLY A 88 -8.53 -4.16 -14.38
C GLY A 88 -9.21 -5.41 -13.85
N MET A 89 -8.55 -6.56 -14.03
CA MET A 89 -8.99 -7.85 -13.49
C MET A 89 -8.41 -8.09 -12.11
N ALA A 90 -9.26 -8.62 -11.21
CA ALA A 90 -8.89 -8.89 -9.83
C ALA A 90 -9.11 -10.36 -9.45
N ALA A 91 -8.28 -10.85 -8.54
CA ALA A 91 -8.45 -12.17 -7.94
C ALA A 91 -8.24 -12.10 -6.42
N PHE A 92 -8.97 -12.94 -5.69
CA PHE A 92 -8.93 -13.05 -4.24
C PHE A 92 -8.77 -14.52 -3.83
N ILE A 93 -7.69 -14.81 -3.14
CA ILE A 93 -7.44 -16.13 -2.55
C ILE A 93 -7.83 -16.05 -1.08
N ASP A 94 -8.98 -16.64 -0.77
CA ASP A 94 -9.62 -16.64 0.55
C ASP A 94 -9.20 -17.89 1.32
N ALA A 95 -8.02 -17.86 1.93
CA ALA A 95 -7.52 -18.97 2.75
C ALA A 95 -8.16 -19.03 4.15
N GLU A 96 -8.82 -17.96 4.59
CA GLU A 96 -9.58 -17.93 5.84
C GLU A 96 -11.04 -18.38 5.66
N HIS A 97 -11.53 -18.55 4.42
CA HIS A 97 -12.93 -18.86 4.08
C HIS A 97 -13.93 -17.86 4.69
N ALA A 98 -13.55 -16.57 4.72
CA ALA A 98 -14.26 -15.52 5.44
C ALA A 98 -14.64 -14.31 4.57
N LEU A 99 -14.54 -14.42 3.24
CA LEU A 99 -14.89 -13.33 2.33
C LEU A 99 -16.41 -13.08 2.35
N ASP A 100 -16.78 -11.89 2.81
CA ASP A 100 -18.17 -11.40 2.78
C ASP A 100 -18.44 -10.71 1.43
N ALA A 101 -19.15 -11.40 0.53
CA ALA A 101 -19.49 -10.89 -0.80
C ALA A 101 -20.44 -9.68 -0.74
N PRO A 102 -21.50 -9.63 0.08
CA PRO A 102 -22.29 -8.43 0.32
C PRO A 102 -21.45 -7.22 0.76
N TYR A 103 -20.52 -7.43 1.69
CA TYR A 103 -19.62 -6.37 2.12
C TYR A 103 -18.67 -5.91 1.00
N ALA A 104 -18.06 -6.84 0.27
CA ALA A 104 -17.21 -6.51 -0.88
C ALA A 104 -17.98 -5.65 -1.91
N LYS A 105 -19.21 -6.03 -2.22
CA LYS A 105 -20.10 -5.26 -3.11
C LYS A 105 -20.41 -3.86 -2.57
N ALA A 106 -20.64 -3.72 -1.27
CA ALA A 106 -20.86 -2.43 -0.62
C ALA A 106 -19.62 -1.50 -0.70
N LEU A 107 -18.42 -2.06 -0.77
CA LEU A 107 -17.16 -1.34 -0.98
C LEU A 107 -16.91 -0.95 -2.45
N GLY A 108 -17.80 -1.36 -3.36
CA GLY A 108 -17.69 -1.07 -4.80
C GLY A 108 -16.92 -2.12 -5.60
N VAL A 109 -16.69 -3.31 -5.03
CA VAL A 109 -16.13 -4.45 -5.77
C VAL A 109 -17.20 -4.98 -6.73
N ASP A 110 -16.83 -5.15 -7.98
CA ASP A 110 -17.59 -5.92 -8.96
C ASP A 110 -17.42 -7.41 -8.66
N THR A 111 -18.37 -7.96 -7.90
CA THR A 111 -18.33 -9.34 -7.42
C THR A 111 -18.55 -10.36 -8.54
N ASP A 112 -19.23 -9.96 -9.63
CA ASP A 112 -19.52 -10.83 -10.76
C ASP A 112 -18.25 -11.10 -11.60
N ASN A 113 -17.30 -10.16 -11.57
CA ASN A 113 -16.02 -10.24 -12.26
C ASN A 113 -14.82 -10.46 -11.33
N LEU A 114 -15.03 -10.74 -10.04
CA LEU A 114 -13.98 -11.09 -9.09
C LEU A 114 -13.71 -12.60 -9.13
N LEU A 115 -12.49 -13.00 -9.46
CA LEU A 115 -12.07 -14.39 -9.33
C LEU A 115 -11.80 -14.70 -7.85
N VAL A 116 -12.51 -15.68 -7.30
CA VAL A 116 -12.34 -16.13 -5.90
C VAL A 116 -11.90 -17.58 -5.87
N SER A 117 -10.91 -17.89 -5.05
CA SER A 117 -10.46 -19.25 -4.78
C SER A 117 -10.37 -19.49 -3.28
N GLN A 118 -10.85 -20.64 -2.83
CA GLN A 118 -10.78 -21.08 -1.43
C GLN A 118 -9.97 -22.39 -1.36
N PRO A 119 -8.64 -22.26 -1.25
CA PRO A 119 -7.74 -23.42 -1.28
C PRO A 119 -7.73 -24.19 0.05
N ASP A 120 -7.51 -25.50 -0.03
CA ASP A 120 -7.44 -26.38 1.15
C ASP A 120 -6.06 -26.34 1.83
N SER A 121 -5.00 -25.89 1.14
CA SER A 121 -3.64 -25.85 1.68
C SER A 121 -2.87 -24.61 1.20
N GLY A 122 -1.80 -24.25 1.92
CA GLY A 122 -0.93 -23.16 1.56
C GLY A 122 -0.22 -23.36 0.23
N GLU A 123 0.17 -24.60 -0.10
CA GLU A 123 0.75 -24.93 -1.40
C GLU A 123 -0.24 -24.67 -2.54
N GLN A 124 -1.48 -25.14 -2.41
CA GLN A 124 -2.54 -24.93 -3.40
C GLN A 124 -2.82 -23.44 -3.60
N ALA A 125 -2.93 -22.66 -2.51
CA ALA A 125 -3.11 -21.22 -2.56
C ALA A 125 -2.03 -20.52 -3.40
N LEU A 126 -0.77 -20.86 -3.12
CA LEU A 126 0.39 -20.21 -3.76
C LEU A 126 0.61 -20.69 -5.19
N GLU A 127 0.23 -21.92 -5.52
CA GLU A 127 0.23 -22.45 -6.90
C GLU A 127 -0.86 -21.78 -7.74
N ILE A 128 -2.07 -21.61 -7.21
CA ILE A 128 -3.15 -20.87 -7.88
C ILE A 128 -2.71 -19.42 -8.12
N ALA A 129 -2.11 -18.78 -7.11
CA ALA A 129 -1.55 -17.45 -7.26
C ALA A 129 -0.50 -17.38 -8.38
N GLU A 130 0.41 -18.37 -8.43
CA GLU A 130 1.44 -18.45 -9.48
C GLU A 130 0.81 -18.54 -10.88
N VAL A 131 -0.18 -19.40 -11.07
CA VAL A 131 -0.86 -19.58 -12.36
C VAL A 131 -1.58 -18.28 -12.79
N LEU A 132 -2.34 -17.66 -11.89
CA LEU A 132 -3.06 -16.41 -12.17
C LEU A 132 -2.10 -15.28 -12.53
N ILE A 133 -1.02 -15.09 -11.78
CA ILE A 133 -0.01 -14.05 -12.03
C ILE A 133 0.71 -14.33 -13.37
N ARG A 134 1.06 -15.58 -13.64
CA ARG A 134 1.77 -15.99 -14.85
C ARG A 134 0.95 -15.78 -16.13
N SER A 135 -0.38 -15.78 -16.03
CA SER A 135 -1.27 -15.47 -17.16
C SER A 135 -1.08 -14.05 -17.69
N GLY A 136 -0.62 -13.12 -16.84
CA GLY A 136 -0.49 -11.70 -17.17
C GLY A 136 -1.82 -10.94 -17.32
N ALA A 137 -2.95 -11.60 -17.03
CA ALA A 137 -4.29 -11.02 -17.16
C ALA A 137 -4.83 -10.40 -15.87
N VAL A 138 -4.19 -10.68 -14.71
CA VAL A 138 -4.65 -10.20 -13.41
C VAL A 138 -3.85 -8.97 -12.98
N ASP A 139 -4.54 -7.87 -12.71
CA ASP A 139 -3.93 -6.60 -12.30
C ASP A 139 -3.65 -6.55 -10.80
N VAL A 140 -4.54 -7.11 -10.00
CA VAL A 140 -4.41 -7.22 -8.54
C VAL A 140 -4.82 -8.60 -8.06
N LEU A 141 -3.99 -9.20 -7.20
CA LEU A 141 -4.26 -10.47 -6.55
C LEU A 141 -4.05 -10.29 -5.04
N VAL A 142 -5.06 -10.66 -4.26
CA VAL A 142 -5.03 -10.63 -2.80
C VAL A 142 -4.97 -12.05 -2.27
N VAL A 143 -4.16 -12.28 -1.24
CA VAL A 143 -4.11 -13.54 -0.46
C VAL A 143 -4.47 -13.19 0.98
N ASP A 144 -5.61 -13.65 1.44
CA ASP A 144 -6.13 -13.41 2.80
C ASP A 144 -6.32 -14.73 3.54
N SER A 145 -5.51 -15.07 4.52
CA SER A 145 -4.31 -14.39 4.98
C SER A 145 -3.12 -15.35 5.02
N VAL A 146 -1.89 -14.79 5.11
CA VAL A 146 -0.67 -15.60 5.28
C VAL A 146 -0.77 -16.54 6.49
N ALA A 147 -1.44 -16.10 7.55
CA ALA A 147 -1.61 -16.90 8.76
C ALA A 147 -2.39 -18.20 8.52
N ALA A 148 -3.29 -18.20 7.54
CA ALA A 148 -4.12 -19.35 7.16
C ALA A 148 -3.49 -20.25 6.07
N LEU A 149 -2.32 -19.89 5.55
CA LEU A 149 -1.59 -20.74 4.59
C LEU A 149 -0.93 -21.91 5.32
N VAL A 150 -1.73 -22.91 5.67
CA VAL A 150 -1.26 -24.13 6.37
C VAL A 150 -0.61 -25.05 5.35
N PRO A 151 0.65 -25.51 5.57
CA PRO A 151 1.30 -26.49 4.72
C PRO A 151 0.55 -27.82 4.72
N ARG A 152 0.50 -28.50 3.55
CA ARG A 152 -0.17 -29.81 3.41
C ARG A 152 0.34 -30.84 4.42
N ALA A 153 1.64 -30.88 4.64
CA ALA A 153 2.25 -31.80 5.62
C ALA A 153 1.76 -31.55 7.06
N GLU A 154 1.39 -30.30 7.39
CA GLU A 154 0.81 -29.95 8.69
C GLU A 154 -0.66 -30.40 8.78
N LEU A 155 -1.40 -30.36 7.66
CA LEU A 155 -2.79 -30.80 7.59
C LEU A 155 -2.92 -32.35 7.65
N GLU A 156 -1.94 -33.04 7.09
CA GLU A 156 -1.88 -34.52 7.06
C GLU A 156 -1.26 -35.12 8.33
N GLY A 157 -0.61 -34.30 9.18
CA GLY A 157 0.01 -34.70 10.44
C GLY A 157 -1.00 -34.95 11.57
N GLU A 158 -0.55 -35.61 12.62
CA GLU A 158 -1.38 -35.84 13.81
C GLU A 158 -1.58 -34.56 14.65
N MET A 159 -2.72 -34.44 15.30
CA MET A 159 -3.01 -33.34 16.22
C MET A 159 -1.97 -33.29 17.36
N GLY A 160 -1.28 -32.14 17.47
CA GLY A 160 -0.23 -31.92 18.49
C GLY A 160 1.19 -32.23 18.02
N GLU A 161 1.38 -32.69 16.77
CA GLU A 161 2.70 -32.85 16.19
C GLU A 161 3.35 -31.50 15.93
N ALA A 162 4.59 -31.32 16.39
CA ALA A 162 5.32 -30.06 16.24
C ALA A 162 5.88 -29.90 14.83
N GLN A 163 5.17 -29.17 13.97
CA GLN A 163 5.54 -28.91 12.56
C GLN A 163 6.30 -27.56 12.42
N MET A 164 7.41 -27.42 13.16
CA MET A 164 8.13 -26.16 13.27
C MET A 164 8.73 -25.69 11.94
N GLY A 165 8.34 -24.49 11.51
CA GLY A 165 8.96 -23.74 10.39
C GLY A 165 8.51 -24.17 8.99
N LEU A 166 7.56 -25.07 8.82
CA LEU A 166 7.07 -25.49 7.50
C LEU A 166 6.46 -24.32 6.73
N GLN A 167 5.57 -23.54 7.35
CA GLN A 167 4.99 -22.35 6.76
C GLN A 167 6.05 -21.33 6.31
N ALA A 168 7.10 -21.12 7.12
CA ALA A 168 8.19 -20.21 6.76
C ALA A 168 9.02 -20.72 5.57
N ARG A 169 9.19 -22.04 5.43
CA ARG A 169 9.86 -22.66 4.27
C ARG A 169 8.99 -22.51 3.01
N LEU A 170 7.69 -22.78 3.11
CA LEU A 170 6.72 -22.61 2.04
C LEU A 170 6.71 -21.18 1.53
N MET A 171 6.58 -20.20 2.42
CA MET A 171 6.64 -18.77 2.08
C MET A 171 7.98 -18.38 1.44
N SER A 172 9.10 -18.92 1.92
CA SER A 172 10.42 -18.63 1.34
C SER A 172 10.54 -19.15 -0.08
N GLN A 173 10.02 -20.32 -0.36
CA GLN A 173 9.97 -20.93 -1.69
C GLN A 173 9.06 -20.14 -2.64
N ALA A 174 7.84 -19.82 -2.18
CA ALA A 174 6.88 -19.04 -2.94
C ALA A 174 7.40 -17.67 -3.32
N MET A 175 7.98 -16.92 -2.36
CA MET A 175 8.50 -15.58 -2.63
C MET A 175 9.62 -15.57 -3.67
N ARG A 176 10.49 -16.57 -3.69
CA ARG A 176 11.52 -16.69 -4.73
C ARG A 176 10.93 -16.88 -6.13
N LYS A 177 9.84 -17.65 -6.25
CA LYS A 177 9.14 -17.87 -7.53
C LYS A 177 8.31 -16.66 -7.92
N LEU A 178 7.43 -16.18 -7.03
CA LEU A 178 6.42 -15.18 -7.34
C LEU A 178 7.02 -13.80 -7.64
N THR A 179 8.10 -13.39 -6.95
CA THR A 179 8.66 -12.04 -7.13
C THR A 179 9.07 -11.74 -8.57
N ALA A 180 9.71 -12.70 -9.24
CA ALA A 180 10.13 -12.53 -10.63
C ALA A 180 8.93 -12.49 -11.59
N ILE A 181 7.93 -13.32 -11.35
CA ILE A 181 6.73 -13.41 -12.19
C ILE A 181 5.87 -12.16 -12.03
N VAL A 182 5.64 -11.71 -10.79
CA VAL A 182 4.92 -10.48 -10.44
C VAL A 182 5.53 -9.27 -11.15
N SER A 183 6.85 -9.15 -11.16
CA SER A 183 7.54 -8.04 -11.85
C SER A 183 7.29 -8.06 -13.36
N LYS A 184 7.23 -9.23 -13.98
CA LYS A 184 7.01 -9.39 -15.42
C LYS A 184 5.56 -9.16 -15.80
N SER A 185 4.60 -9.73 -15.07
CA SER A 185 3.15 -9.62 -15.33
C SER A 185 2.57 -8.24 -14.98
N LYS A 186 3.30 -7.42 -14.19
CA LYS A 186 2.81 -6.14 -13.65
C LYS A 186 1.62 -6.29 -12.70
N THR A 187 1.36 -7.48 -12.18
CA THR A 187 0.34 -7.72 -11.16
C THR A 187 0.74 -7.06 -9.84
N CYS A 188 -0.17 -6.42 -9.14
CA CYS A 188 0.00 -6.03 -7.75
C CYS A 188 -0.39 -7.21 -6.86
N LEU A 189 0.58 -7.85 -6.18
CA LEU A 189 0.32 -8.98 -5.29
C LEU A 189 0.28 -8.49 -3.85
N ILE A 190 -0.89 -8.62 -3.21
CA ILE A 190 -1.14 -8.17 -1.85
C ILE A 190 -1.26 -9.38 -0.93
N PHE A 191 -0.43 -9.46 0.10
CA PHE A 191 -0.58 -10.41 1.19
C PHE A 191 -1.16 -9.71 2.41
N ILE A 192 -2.27 -10.21 2.93
CA ILE A 192 -2.80 -9.83 4.23
C ILE A 192 -2.13 -10.70 5.29
N ASN A 193 -1.70 -10.10 6.41
CA ASN A 193 -1.01 -10.82 7.47
C ASN A 193 -1.48 -10.40 8.86
N GLN A 194 -1.40 -11.31 9.80
CA GLN A 194 -1.75 -11.10 11.19
C GLN A 194 -0.49 -10.83 12.01
N ILE A 195 -0.63 -10.04 13.07
CA ILE A 195 0.42 -9.84 14.08
C ILE A 195 0.37 -10.99 15.07
N ARG A 196 1.55 -11.48 15.44
CA ARG A 196 1.78 -12.45 16.50
C ARG A 196 2.79 -11.86 17.47
N GLU A 197 2.69 -12.21 18.71
CA GLU A 197 3.67 -11.81 19.73
C GLU A 197 4.70 -12.92 19.96
N LYS A 198 5.95 -12.53 20.02
CA LYS A 198 7.05 -13.43 20.39
C LYS A 198 7.11 -13.56 21.91
N ILE A 199 6.98 -14.77 22.39
CA ILE A 199 7.13 -15.10 23.81
C ILE A 199 8.59 -14.86 24.24
N GLY A 200 8.82 -14.23 25.40
CA GLY A 200 10.14 -14.05 25.99
C GLY A 200 10.95 -12.85 25.50
N VAL A 201 10.37 -11.95 24.72
CA VAL A 201 11.04 -10.68 24.33
C VAL A 201 10.82 -9.64 25.45
N MET A 202 11.81 -9.45 26.32
CA MET A 202 11.76 -8.45 27.40
C MET A 202 12.09 -7.03 26.95
N PHE A 203 12.85 -6.87 25.86
CA PHE A 203 13.26 -5.58 25.31
C PHE A 203 13.02 -5.52 23.79
N GLY A 204 12.57 -4.35 23.28
CA GLY A 204 12.26 -4.12 21.87
C GLY A 204 10.81 -4.46 21.52
N ASN A 205 10.49 -4.54 20.23
CA ASN A 205 9.14 -4.84 19.76
C ASN A 205 8.90 -6.35 19.69
N PRO A 206 8.00 -6.94 20.50
CA PRO A 206 7.68 -8.35 20.47
C PRO A 206 6.85 -8.74 19.23
N GLU A 207 6.21 -7.78 18.57
CA GLU A 207 5.32 -8.05 17.43
C GLU A 207 6.07 -8.61 16.22
N THR A 208 5.53 -9.64 15.63
CA THR A 208 5.99 -10.25 14.39
C THR A 208 4.80 -10.65 13.53
N THR A 209 5.02 -10.87 12.23
CA THR A 209 3.99 -11.38 11.32
C THR A 209 4.19 -12.86 11.07
N SER A 210 3.11 -13.60 10.73
CA SER A 210 3.12 -15.03 10.37
C SER A 210 3.92 -15.28 9.09
N GLY A 211 4.27 -16.54 8.80
CA GLY A 211 4.97 -16.94 7.57
C GLY A 211 6.48 -16.66 7.55
N GLY A 212 7.10 -16.35 8.70
CA GLY A 212 8.54 -16.17 8.83
C GLY A 212 9.04 -14.81 8.32
N ARG A 213 10.30 -14.78 7.82
CA ARG A 213 10.96 -13.53 7.40
C ARG A 213 10.90 -13.25 5.90
N ALA A 214 10.55 -14.24 5.07
CA ALA A 214 10.65 -14.12 3.62
C ALA A 214 9.82 -12.95 3.08
N LEU A 215 8.55 -12.86 3.44
CA LEU A 215 7.65 -11.79 2.99
C LEU A 215 8.18 -10.40 3.39
N LYS A 216 8.74 -10.24 4.59
CA LYS A 216 9.35 -8.98 5.05
C LYS A 216 10.51 -8.51 4.14
N PHE A 217 11.28 -9.44 3.57
CA PHE A 217 12.38 -9.11 2.67
C PHE A 217 11.90 -8.87 1.23
N TYR A 218 11.00 -9.73 0.72
CA TYR A 218 10.56 -9.68 -0.67
C TYR A 218 9.52 -8.58 -0.93
N ALA A 219 8.66 -8.25 0.02
CA ALA A 219 7.71 -7.14 -0.13
C ALA A 219 8.43 -5.83 -0.45
N SER A 220 7.91 -5.10 -1.44
CA SER A 220 8.37 -3.76 -1.80
C SER A 220 7.71 -2.70 -0.93
N VAL A 221 6.46 -2.94 -0.54
CA VAL A 221 5.68 -2.07 0.36
C VAL A 221 5.18 -2.92 1.52
N ARG A 222 5.23 -2.37 2.74
CA ARG A 222 4.64 -2.96 3.94
C ARG A 222 3.85 -1.89 4.69
N LEU A 223 2.59 -2.18 4.96
CA LEU A 223 1.62 -1.31 5.61
C LEU A 223 1.22 -1.89 6.96
N ASP A 224 1.50 -1.16 8.03
CA ASP A 224 1.00 -1.46 9.39
C ASP A 224 -0.30 -0.66 9.59
N ILE A 225 -1.44 -1.37 9.65
CA ILE A 225 -2.76 -0.77 9.79
C ILE A 225 -3.28 -0.98 11.21
N ARG A 226 -3.69 0.11 11.87
CA ARG A 226 -4.17 0.09 13.25
C ARG A 226 -5.37 0.99 13.45
N ARG A 227 -6.33 0.51 14.22
CA ARG A 227 -7.42 1.31 14.75
C ARG A 227 -6.88 2.27 15.82
N ILE A 228 -7.24 3.56 15.73
CA ILE A 228 -6.84 4.59 16.71
C ILE A 228 -8.00 4.84 17.69
N SER A 229 -9.20 5.07 17.17
CA SER A 229 -10.39 5.41 17.96
C SER A 229 -11.67 4.95 17.25
N SER A 230 -12.75 4.86 18.01
CA SER A 230 -14.08 4.63 17.45
C SER A 230 -14.70 5.94 17.02
N LEU A 231 -15.43 5.91 15.90
CA LEU A 231 -16.29 6.98 15.43
C LEU A 231 -17.69 6.74 15.96
N LYS A 232 -18.28 7.77 16.57
CA LYS A 232 -19.62 7.70 17.15
C LYS A 232 -20.55 8.72 16.51
N GLU A 233 -21.77 8.32 16.27
CA GLU A 233 -22.89 9.19 15.93
C GLU A 233 -23.89 9.11 17.08
N GLY A 234 -23.92 10.13 17.95
CA GLY A 234 -24.57 10.03 19.24
C GLY A 234 -23.93 8.96 20.12
N GLU A 235 -24.70 7.95 20.54
CA GLU A 235 -24.22 6.81 21.31
C GLU A 235 -23.77 5.61 20.46
N THR A 236 -24.13 5.61 19.18
CA THR A 236 -23.86 4.48 18.28
C THR A 236 -22.46 4.58 17.68
N VAL A 237 -21.71 3.47 17.72
CA VAL A 237 -20.42 3.36 17.03
C VAL A 237 -20.67 3.05 15.57
N VAL A 238 -20.31 3.98 14.68
CA VAL A 238 -20.55 3.89 13.23
C VAL A 238 -19.31 3.52 12.42
N GLY A 239 -18.14 3.52 13.05
CA GLY A 239 -16.89 3.21 12.37
C GLY A 239 -15.67 3.39 13.25
N ASN A 240 -14.51 3.38 12.63
CA ASN A 240 -13.22 3.57 13.31
C ASN A 240 -12.33 4.57 12.56
N ARG A 241 -11.63 5.42 13.31
CA ARG A 241 -10.46 6.14 12.81
C ARG A 241 -9.29 5.16 12.75
N THR A 242 -8.66 5.06 11.60
CA THR A 242 -7.61 4.09 11.32
C THR A 242 -6.35 4.81 10.87
N ARG A 243 -5.20 4.36 11.37
CA ARG A 243 -3.87 4.82 10.93
C ARG A 243 -3.19 3.70 10.16
N VAL A 244 -2.64 4.05 9.00
CA VAL A 244 -1.77 3.17 8.22
C VAL A 244 -0.37 3.77 8.16
N LYS A 245 0.62 3.04 8.65
CA LYS A 245 2.03 3.43 8.58
C LYS A 245 2.74 2.63 7.50
N VAL A 246 3.41 3.33 6.59
CA VAL A 246 4.25 2.74 5.55
C VAL A 246 5.60 2.38 6.17
N VAL A 247 5.72 1.18 6.72
CA VAL A 247 6.95 0.75 7.45
C VAL A 247 8.08 0.30 6.54
N LYS A 248 7.76 0.02 5.27
CA LYS A 248 8.73 -0.26 4.22
C LYS A 248 8.22 0.23 2.88
N ASN A 249 9.07 0.89 2.13
CA ASN A 249 8.77 1.34 0.76
C ASN A 249 10.06 1.29 -0.07
N LYS A 250 10.02 0.57 -1.20
CA LYS A 250 11.14 0.49 -2.16
C LYS A 250 10.92 1.34 -3.41
N VAL A 251 9.76 2.01 -3.51
CA VAL A 251 9.40 2.83 -4.69
C VAL A 251 9.33 4.33 -4.36
N ALA A 252 9.28 4.69 -3.08
CA ALA A 252 9.30 6.05 -2.58
C ALA A 252 9.87 6.10 -1.15
N ALA A 253 9.88 7.28 -0.51
CA ALA A 253 10.33 7.44 0.88
C ALA A 253 9.44 6.63 1.85
N PRO A 254 10.03 5.80 2.73
CA PRO A 254 9.27 5.05 3.74
C PRO A 254 8.91 5.93 4.95
N PHE A 255 8.19 5.32 5.92
CA PHE A 255 7.82 5.86 7.23
C PHE A 255 6.79 6.98 7.23
N GLN A 256 6.17 7.25 6.08
CA GLN A 256 4.98 8.10 6.01
C GLN A 256 3.78 7.40 6.65
N SER A 257 2.79 8.16 7.08
CA SER A 257 1.55 7.63 7.63
C SER A 257 0.34 8.40 7.10
N ALA A 258 -0.77 7.67 6.97
CA ALA A 258 -2.06 8.22 6.63
C ALA A 258 -3.08 7.86 7.70
N GLU A 259 -4.04 8.74 7.94
CA GLU A 259 -5.16 8.50 8.84
C GLU A 259 -6.47 8.80 8.12
N PHE A 260 -7.37 7.85 8.15
CA PHE A 260 -8.69 7.95 7.53
C PHE A 260 -9.74 7.19 8.34
N ASP A 261 -11.00 7.45 8.03
CA ASP A 261 -12.11 6.79 8.68
C ASP A 261 -12.55 5.56 7.88
N ILE A 262 -12.81 4.45 8.56
CA ILE A 262 -13.49 3.27 8.04
C ILE A 262 -14.87 3.20 8.68
N LEU A 263 -15.92 3.36 7.86
CA LEU A 263 -17.31 3.28 8.28
C LEU A 263 -17.82 1.85 8.13
N TYR A 264 -18.55 1.37 9.11
CA TYR A 264 -19.12 0.01 9.07
C TYR A 264 -20.10 -0.13 7.91
N GLY A 265 -19.99 -1.20 7.15
CA GLY A 265 -20.79 -1.47 5.97
C GLY A 265 -20.52 -0.58 4.74
N LYS A 266 -19.65 0.46 4.86
CA LYS A 266 -19.35 1.41 3.77
C LYS A 266 -17.86 1.51 3.44
N GLY A 267 -16.97 1.02 4.33
CA GLY A 267 -15.54 1.05 4.13
C GLY A 267 -14.89 2.41 4.34
N ILE A 268 -13.83 2.70 3.60
CA ILE A 268 -13.07 3.95 3.70
C ILE A 268 -13.95 5.14 3.31
N SER A 269 -14.04 6.14 4.21
CA SER A 269 -14.74 7.39 3.95
C SER A 269 -13.90 8.28 3.04
N LYS A 270 -14.12 8.17 1.72
CA LYS A 270 -13.38 8.92 0.71
C LYS A 270 -13.54 10.44 0.91
N GLU A 271 -14.74 10.91 1.13
CA GLU A 271 -15.05 12.33 1.33
C GLU A 271 -14.45 12.84 2.65
N GLY A 272 -14.45 12.00 3.71
CA GLY A 272 -13.82 12.35 4.98
C GLY A 272 -12.31 12.51 4.86
N ASP A 273 -11.65 11.60 4.13
CA ASP A 273 -10.21 11.66 3.85
C ASP A 273 -9.87 12.89 2.98
N LEU A 274 -10.71 13.17 1.97
CA LEU A 274 -10.58 14.32 1.09
C LEU A 274 -10.64 15.65 1.86
N ILE A 275 -11.61 15.80 2.76
CA ILE A 275 -11.77 17.01 3.59
C ILE A 275 -10.55 17.20 4.50
N ASP A 276 -10.15 16.16 5.23
CA ASP A 276 -9.03 16.24 6.17
C ASP A 276 -7.75 16.67 5.45
N LEU A 277 -7.50 16.10 4.28
CA LEU A 277 -6.33 16.42 3.48
C LEU A 277 -6.41 17.82 2.84
N ALA A 278 -7.59 18.22 2.35
CA ALA A 278 -7.82 19.52 1.76
C ALA A 278 -7.63 20.67 2.77
N VAL A 279 -8.05 20.46 4.02
CA VAL A 279 -7.79 21.42 5.12
C VAL A 279 -6.30 21.45 5.46
N ALA A 280 -5.64 20.29 5.55
CA ALA A 280 -4.21 20.21 5.84
C ALA A 280 -3.34 20.89 4.76
N ARG A 281 -3.85 21.00 3.51
CA ARG A 281 -3.20 21.66 2.37
C ARG A 281 -3.71 23.08 2.12
N ASN A 282 -4.57 23.62 2.98
CA ASN A 282 -5.15 24.97 2.82
C ASN A 282 -5.92 25.15 1.49
N ILE A 283 -6.45 24.07 0.90
CA ILE A 283 -7.34 24.11 -0.27
C ILE A 283 -8.77 24.40 0.18
N VAL A 284 -9.15 23.85 1.34
CA VAL A 284 -10.38 24.15 2.05
C VAL A 284 -10.03 24.95 3.30
N ASP A 285 -10.58 26.15 3.41
CA ASP A 285 -10.41 27.00 4.58
C ASP A 285 -11.29 26.51 5.73
N LYS A 286 -10.69 26.41 6.92
CA LYS A 286 -11.40 26.06 8.14
C LYS A 286 -11.30 27.22 9.14
N SER A 287 -12.45 27.85 9.43
CA SER A 287 -12.56 28.91 10.45
C SER A 287 -13.53 28.48 11.55
N GLY A 288 -12.97 28.09 12.70
CA GLY A 288 -13.73 27.48 13.77
C GLY A 288 -14.41 26.18 13.32
N ALA A 289 -15.73 26.13 13.35
CA ALA A 289 -16.52 24.99 12.88
C ALA A 289 -16.89 25.08 11.37
N TRP A 290 -16.64 26.21 10.71
CA TRP A 290 -17.02 26.43 9.33
C TRP A 290 -15.92 26.05 8.35
N TYR A 291 -16.36 25.45 7.25
CA TYR A 291 -15.49 25.06 6.13
C TYR A 291 -15.92 25.84 4.88
N SER A 292 -14.95 26.35 4.13
CA SER A 292 -15.16 27.11 2.91
C SER A 292 -14.25 26.61 1.78
N TYR A 293 -14.78 26.53 0.58
CA TYR A 293 -14.04 26.16 -0.63
C TYR A 293 -14.28 27.23 -1.71
N ASN A 294 -13.21 27.79 -2.29
CA ASN A 294 -13.27 28.89 -3.25
C ASN A 294 -14.08 30.11 -2.76
N GLY A 295 -14.05 30.41 -1.45
CA GLY A 295 -14.80 31.51 -0.85
C GLY A 295 -16.26 31.21 -0.49
N GLU A 296 -16.78 30.05 -0.89
CA GLU A 296 -18.15 29.62 -0.56
C GLU A 296 -18.14 28.70 0.67
N ARG A 297 -19.12 28.87 1.55
CA ARG A 297 -19.30 27.99 2.71
C ARG A 297 -19.90 26.67 2.27
N ILE A 298 -19.20 25.55 2.56
CA ILE A 298 -19.62 24.20 2.20
C ILE A 298 -20.20 23.40 3.37
N GLY A 299 -20.12 23.95 4.60
CA GLY A 299 -20.77 23.33 5.76
C GLY A 299 -20.21 23.77 7.10
N GLN A 300 -20.94 23.47 8.16
CA GLN A 300 -20.53 23.63 9.54
C GLN A 300 -20.32 22.24 10.18
N GLY A 301 -19.09 21.97 10.62
CA GLY A 301 -18.70 20.68 11.14
C GLY A 301 -18.31 19.69 10.04
N ARG A 302 -17.36 18.79 10.36
CA ARG A 302 -16.77 17.84 9.40
C ARG A 302 -17.80 16.91 8.77
N GLU A 303 -18.80 16.46 9.55
CA GLU A 303 -19.80 15.54 9.07
C GLU A 303 -20.75 16.19 8.04
N ASN A 304 -21.19 17.44 8.28
CA ASN A 304 -22.02 18.16 7.32
C ASN A 304 -21.28 18.43 6.00
N VAL A 305 -19.98 18.71 6.07
CA VAL A 305 -19.13 18.87 4.87
C VAL A 305 -18.99 17.55 4.13
N ARG A 306 -18.84 16.44 4.84
CA ARG A 306 -18.83 15.10 4.25
C ARG A 306 -20.13 14.82 3.48
N GLN A 307 -21.27 15.09 4.11
CA GLN A 307 -22.58 14.94 3.47
C GLN A 307 -22.75 15.87 2.26
N PHE A 308 -22.26 17.11 2.37
CA PHE A 308 -22.25 18.04 1.24
C PHE A 308 -21.46 17.48 0.05
N LEU A 309 -20.26 16.91 0.26
CA LEU A 309 -19.45 16.33 -0.82
C LEU A 309 -20.10 15.08 -1.42
N ILE A 310 -20.79 14.26 -0.61
CA ILE A 310 -21.57 13.12 -1.12
C ILE A 310 -22.70 13.59 -2.05
N GLN A 311 -23.38 14.68 -1.70
CA GLN A 311 -24.49 15.24 -2.49
C GLN A 311 -24.01 16.03 -3.71
N ASN A 312 -22.77 16.54 -3.69
CA ASN A 312 -22.17 17.36 -4.74
C ASN A 312 -20.91 16.69 -5.28
N ALA A 313 -21.09 15.58 -6.00
CA ALA A 313 -19.98 14.77 -6.54
C ALA A 313 -19.05 15.56 -7.45
N ASP A 314 -19.56 16.53 -8.21
CA ASP A 314 -18.76 17.41 -9.08
C ASP A 314 -17.79 18.30 -8.29
N VAL A 315 -18.17 18.73 -7.08
CA VAL A 315 -17.29 19.48 -6.17
C VAL A 315 -16.24 18.55 -5.58
N ALA A 316 -16.64 17.36 -5.17
CA ALA A 316 -15.72 16.35 -4.64
C ALA A 316 -14.67 15.95 -5.68
N ASP A 317 -15.05 15.73 -6.93
CA ASP A 317 -14.14 15.37 -8.03
C ASP A 317 -13.15 16.50 -8.35
N LYS A 318 -13.63 17.76 -8.37
CA LYS A 318 -12.74 18.92 -8.58
C LYS A 318 -11.73 19.06 -7.43
N LEU A 319 -12.18 18.86 -6.21
CA LEU A 319 -11.35 18.93 -5.02
C LEU A 319 -10.31 17.80 -5.00
N GLU A 320 -10.73 16.57 -5.33
CA GLU A 320 -9.82 15.42 -5.45
C GLU A 320 -8.76 15.66 -6.53
N LYS A 321 -9.18 16.11 -7.71
CA LYS A 321 -8.24 16.39 -8.81
C LYS A 321 -7.19 17.43 -8.38
N LYS A 322 -7.62 18.54 -7.78
CA LYS A 322 -6.72 19.59 -7.30
C LYS A 322 -5.74 19.06 -6.26
N LEU A 323 -6.22 18.23 -5.31
CA LEU A 323 -5.37 17.59 -4.32
C LEU A 323 -4.35 16.64 -4.94
N ARG A 324 -4.76 15.82 -5.92
CA ARG A 324 -3.86 14.89 -6.61
C ARG A 324 -2.78 15.63 -7.42
N GLU A 325 -3.12 16.78 -8.01
CA GLU A 325 -2.16 17.67 -8.69
C GLU A 325 -1.15 18.25 -7.70
N GLU A 326 -1.59 18.81 -6.58
CA GLU A 326 -0.69 19.38 -5.55
C GLU A 326 0.22 18.32 -4.88
N LEU A 327 -0.28 17.10 -4.76
CA LEU A 327 0.47 15.97 -4.20
C LEU A 327 1.42 15.33 -5.23
N GLY A 328 1.40 15.78 -6.49
CA GLY A 328 2.18 15.20 -7.57
C GLY A 328 1.78 13.77 -7.94
N LEU A 329 0.54 13.36 -7.64
CA LEU A 329 0.01 12.03 -7.94
C LEU A 329 -0.53 11.92 -9.38
N ILE A 330 -0.79 13.07 -10.00
CA ILE A 330 -1.12 13.22 -11.43
C ILE A 330 -0.40 14.45 -11.97
N ALA A 331 -0.07 14.45 -13.26
CA ALA A 331 0.53 15.61 -13.90
C ALA A 331 -0.49 16.75 -13.95
N GLY A 332 -0.14 17.90 -13.36
CA GLY A 332 -0.90 19.14 -13.50
C GLY A 332 -0.77 19.70 -14.94
N PRO A 333 -1.69 20.56 -15.39
CA PRO A 333 -1.60 21.17 -16.69
C PRO A 333 -0.31 21.99 -16.82
N GLY A 334 0.72 21.41 -17.46
CA GLY A 334 2.01 22.04 -17.74
C GLY A 334 3.21 21.65 -16.87
N GLN A 335 3.10 20.63 -16.01
CA GLN A 335 4.24 20.11 -15.24
C GLN A 335 4.55 18.65 -15.56
N ALA A 336 5.80 18.39 -15.98
CA ALA A 336 6.34 17.02 -15.88
C ALA A 336 6.44 16.64 -14.40
N VAL A 337 6.00 15.43 -14.04
CA VAL A 337 5.97 14.93 -12.68
C VAL A 337 7.39 14.96 -12.08
N ALA A 338 7.67 15.93 -11.20
CA ALA A 338 8.91 15.97 -10.45
C ALA A 338 8.84 14.94 -9.33
N ALA A 339 9.67 13.91 -9.41
CA ALA A 339 9.88 12.93 -8.35
C ALA A 339 10.25 13.64 -7.04
N GLY A 340 9.52 13.31 -5.97
CA GLY A 340 9.53 13.95 -4.67
C GLY A 340 10.87 14.44 -4.14
N GLY A 341 11.03 15.75 -4.13
CA GLY A 341 12.11 16.43 -3.44
C GLY A 341 11.74 16.64 -1.97
N SER A 342 12.48 16.01 -1.08
CA SER A 342 12.40 16.21 0.36
C SER A 342 12.71 17.67 0.70
N ALA A 343 11.75 18.38 1.26
CA ALA A 343 12.03 19.59 2.03
C ALA A 343 12.64 19.18 3.38
N ALA A 344 13.94 19.03 3.41
CA ALA A 344 14.70 19.03 4.64
C ALA A 344 14.81 20.49 5.09
N GLU A 345 14.06 20.83 6.12
CA GLU A 345 14.22 22.05 6.89
C GLU A 345 15.65 22.09 7.44
N LYS A 346 16.46 23.03 6.98
CA LYS A 346 17.79 23.30 7.50
C LYS A 346 17.63 24.08 8.82
N ASP A 347 17.70 23.35 9.91
CA ASP A 347 18.00 23.93 11.22
C ASP A 347 19.45 24.44 11.19
N LYS A 348 19.60 25.76 11.25
CA LYS A 348 20.89 26.42 11.49
C LYS A 348 21.14 26.42 12.99
N PRO A 349 22.28 25.93 13.48
CA PRO A 349 22.62 26.14 14.87
C PRO A 349 23.04 27.62 15.11
N ASP A 350 22.40 28.26 16.08
CA ASP A 350 22.76 29.54 16.61
C ASP A 350 24.12 29.50 17.28
N GLU A 351 25.11 30.15 16.65
CA GLU A 351 26.36 30.56 17.30
C GLU A 351 26.11 31.80 18.15
N LYS A 352 25.88 31.61 19.45
CA LYS A 352 26.25 32.62 20.45
C LYS A 352 26.30 32.04 21.86
N SER A 353 27.42 32.31 22.49
CA SER A 353 27.74 32.23 23.92
C SER A 353 28.49 30.95 24.41
N VAL A 354 29.80 30.92 24.09
CA VAL A 354 30.77 30.43 25.07
C VAL A 354 31.79 31.54 25.28
N LYS A 355 31.61 32.32 26.34
CA LYS A 355 32.68 33.05 26.98
C LYS A 355 32.47 33.03 28.48
N VAL A 356 33.55 32.66 29.17
CA VAL A 356 33.90 32.95 30.57
C VAL A 356 33.35 31.99 31.63
N ALA A 357 34.21 31.11 32.14
CA ALA A 357 34.79 31.26 33.49
C ALA A 357 35.85 30.17 33.72
N ALA A 358 37.10 30.55 33.52
CA ALA A 358 38.22 29.99 34.27
C ALA A 358 38.38 30.91 35.52
N ARG A 359 38.33 30.29 36.72
CA ARG A 359 39.01 30.68 37.97
C ARG A 359 38.22 30.16 39.19
N HIS A 360 38.66 29.16 39.76
CA HIS A 360 39.18 28.86 41.09
C HIS A 360 39.14 27.36 41.33
#